data_c883e72c898b340fac689c58030e7682
#
_entry.id   c883e72c898b340fac689c58030e7682
#
_cell.length_a   1.000
_cell.length_b   1.000
_cell.length_c   1.000
_cell.angle_alpha   90.00
_cell.angle_beta   90.00
_cell.angle_gamma   90.00
#
_symmetry.space_group_name_H-M   'P 1'
#
loop_
_entity.id
_entity.type
_entity.pdbx_description
1 polymer ?
#
loop_
_entity_poly.entity_id
_entity_poly.type
_entity_poly.pdbx_seq_one_letter_code
_entity_poly.pdbx_strand_id
1 'polypeptide(L)'
;MGEPRVRRRNYTTREVRRGKVARMKVIVINCGSSTLKFQFIEVQDEDMILGQEKLLASGTIDRIGGNGVIQFTAKSGKCVQKTAIVNNHGEASRRVLGWLSSIGLLGPDGLEAVGHRVVHGGDRFVEPVLIDDEVMNAIATLGHLAPLHNGPSLEAIRAAREALGPSVPQVATFDTAFHRLLPERASHYAIPYQLAAKHNIRRYGFHGLAHRYMTERYATMMATPLDEVKIITLQLGNGCSATAVAGGCSVDTSMGLTPLEGLMMGTRSGDIDPSLAVFLAQQEDVTAEEVENWLNTKSGLLGVSGCSRDMRELLKAECQGDARAALAVEMFCYRVKKYIGSYLAALGGASGIVFGGGIGENTPEVRARILAGMEWCGLELDEKRNVDTKGVEGRISTDDATLHAYVIPVNEATIIARDTVRCLRHNHKG
;
A
#
# COMPACT_ATOMS: atom_id res chain seq x y z
N MET A 1 6.57 -23.36 31.68
CA MET A 1 7.51 -22.91 30.65
C MET A 1 7.16 -21.47 30.34
N GLY A 2 8.08 -20.54 30.58
CA GLY A 2 7.77 -19.10 30.64
C GLY A 2 7.63 -18.48 29.27
N GLU A 3 6.58 -17.68 29.12
CA GLU A 3 6.39 -16.82 27.95
C GLU A 3 7.55 -15.81 27.79
N PRO A 4 8.03 -15.53 26.58
CA PRO A 4 9.04 -14.51 26.35
C PRO A 4 8.40 -13.13 26.56
N ARG A 5 8.82 -12.44 27.62
CA ARG A 5 8.46 -11.05 27.87
C ARG A 5 9.06 -10.16 26.76
N VAL A 6 8.20 -9.70 25.86
CA VAL A 6 8.52 -8.60 24.93
C VAL A 6 8.83 -7.35 25.74
N ARG A 7 10.08 -6.90 25.69
CA ARG A 7 10.50 -5.62 26.31
C ARG A 7 9.80 -4.46 25.60
N ARG A 8 8.78 -3.88 26.25
CA ARG A 8 8.18 -2.60 25.88
C ARG A 8 9.25 -1.51 26.02
N ARG A 9 9.65 -0.89 24.92
CA ARG A 9 10.39 0.38 24.95
C ARG A 9 9.38 1.51 25.09
N ASN A 10 9.30 2.07 26.30
CA ASN A 10 8.60 3.33 26.55
C ASN A 10 9.39 4.47 25.89
N TYR A 11 8.78 5.16 24.96
CA TYR A 11 9.28 6.42 24.44
C TYR A 11 8.98 7.52 25.46
N THR A 12 9.92 7.79 26.37
CA THR A 12 9.88 8.97 27.22
C THR A 12 10.35 10.17 26.42
N THR A 13 9.59 11.24 26.46
CA THR A 13 9.95 12.59 26.01
C THR A 13 11.26 13.03 26.65
N ARG A 14 12.37 12.89 25.93
CA ARG A 14 13.66 13.47 26.33
C ARG A 14 13.81 14.83 25.67
N GLU A 15 14.17 15.82 26.48
CA GLU A 15 14.44 17.21 26.16
C GLU A 15 15.19 17.38 24.83
N VAL A 16 14.54 18.03 23.87
CA VAL A 16 15.13 18.44 22.60
C VAL A 16 16.11 19.60 22.89
N ARG A 17 17.40 19.30 22.90
CA ARG A 17 18.41 20.37 22.76
C ARG A 17 18.15 21.11 21.45
N ARG A 18 17.98 22.42 21.50
CA ARG A 18 17.87 23.34 20.37
C ARG A 18 19.15 23.31 19.51
N GLY A 19 19.34 22.24 18.74
CA GLY A 19 20.28 22.17 17.62
C GLY A 19 19.46 22.33 16.33
N LYS A 20 20.05 22.88 15.26
CA LYS A 20 19.40 23.03 13.93
C LYS A 20 18.66 21.73 13.59
N VAL A 21 17.35 21.82 13.40
CA VAL A 21 16.51 20.69 12.92
C VAL A 21 17.14 20.23 11.61
N ALA A 22 17.69 19.02 11.61
CA ALA A 22 18.33 18.48 10.41
C ALA A 22 17.23 18.14 9.40
N ARG A 23 17.26 18.80 8.23
CA ARG A 23 16.38 18.51 7.10
C ARG A 23 17.07 17.49 6.23
N MET A 24 16.30 16.53 5.72
CA MET A 24 16.80 15.55 4.74
C MET A 24 15.92 15.56 3.51
N LYS A 25 16.53 15.58 2.34
CA LYS A 25 15.85 15.50 1.04
C LYS A 25 15.96 14.08 0.49
N VAL A 26 14.82 13.43 0.37
CA VAL A 26 14.71 12.02 -0.02
C VAL A 26 13.92 11.90 -1.32
N ILE A 27 14.46 11.20 -2.31
CA ILE A 27 13.67 10.71 -3.44
C ILE A 27 13.04 9.39 -3.02
N VAL A 28 11.72 9.29 -3.16
CA VAL A 28 10.99 8.04 -2.99
C VAL A 28 10.63 7.48 -4.36
N ILE A 29 10.97 6.21 -4.60
CA ILE A 29 10.64 5.48 -5.82
C ILE A 29 9.72 4.30 -5.46
N ASN A 30 8.55 4.27 -6.10
CA ASN A 30 7.56 3.23 -5.94
C ASN A 30 7.26 2.59 -7.30
N CYS A 31 7.72 1.35 -7.50
CA CYS A 31 7.53 0.58 -8.72
C CYS A 31 6.34 -0.37 -8.59
N GLY A 32 5.37 -0.23 -9.47
CA GLY A 32 4.34 -1.22 -9.74
C GLY A 32 4.74 -2.13 -10.91
N SER A 33 3.86 -3.03 -11.34
CA SER A 33 4.15 -3.97 -12.44
C SER A 33 4.43 -3.29 -13.79
N SER A 34 3.78 -2.16 -14.08
CA SER A 34 3.93 -1.39 -15.33
C SER A 34 3.98 0.12 -15.08
N THR A 35 4.23 0.53 -13.85
CA THR A 35 4.21 1.94 -13.44
C THR A 35 5.38 2.25 -12.53
N LEU A 36 5.88 3.48 -12.60
CA LEU A 36 6.78 4.04 -11.61
C LEU A 36 6.20 5.35 -11.12
N LYS A 37 6.06 5.50 -9.81
CA LYS A 37 5.72 6.76 -9.14
C LYS A 37 6.92 7.24 -8.36
N PHE A 38 7.17 8.56 -8.35
CA PHE A 38 8.18 9.13 -7.48
C PHE A 38 7.67 10.36 -6.77
N GLN A 39 8.23 10.62 -5.60
CA GLN A 39 8.14 11.89 -4.90
C GLN A 39 9.52 12.30 -4.39
N PHE A 40 9.85 13.58 -4.52
CA PHE A 40 11.03 14.17 -3.92
C PHE A 40 10.56 15.02 -2.74
N ILE A 41 10.95 14.62 -1.54
CA ILE A 41 10.38 15.10 -0.28
C ILE A 41 11.49 15.63 0.62
N GLU A 42 11.29 16.80 1.22
CA GLU A 42 12.09 17.31 2.32
C GLU A 42 11.42 16.91 3.65
N VAL A 43 12.13 16.13 4.47
CA VAL A 43 11.66 15.62 5.77
C VAL A 43 12.42 16.32 6.89
N GLN A 44 11.71 16.76 7.94
CA GLN A 44 12.28 17.31 9.17
C GLN A 44 11.92 16.40 10.36
N ASP A 45 12.62 16.52 11.48
CA ASP A 45 12.30 15.73 12.68
C ASP A 45 10.89 16.00 13.21
N GLU A 46 10.45 17.26 13.15
CA GLU A 46 9.11 17.67 13.55
C GLU A 46 8.04 17.10 12.60
N ASP A 47 8.33 17.05 11.28
CA ASP A 47 7.43 16.47 10.28
C ASP A 47 7.22 14.96 10.49
N MET A 48 8.20 14.26 11.05
CA MET A 48 8.06 12.84 11.40
C MET A 48 7.01 12.59 12.49
N ILE A 49 6.72 13.61 13.29
CA ILE A 49 5.69 13.55 14.35
C ILE A 49 4.35 14.10 13.81
N LEU A 50 4.40 15.23 13.11
CA LEU A 50 3.21 15.99 12.73
C LEU A 50 2.69 15.72 11.30
N GLY A 51 3.47 15.06 10.45
CA GLY A 51 3.08 14.75 9.07
C GLY A 51 3.14 15.94 8.11
N GLN A 52 4.07 16.89 8.33
CA GLN A 52 4.20 18.11 7.54
C GLN A 52 5.41 18.08 6.59
N GLU A 53 5.55 16.99 5.84
CA GLU A 53 6.60 16.86 4.84
C GLU A 53 6.40 17.82 3.67
N LYS A 54 7.51 18.34 3.12
CA LYS A 54 7.45 19.27 2.01
C LYS A 54 7.73 18.57 0.69
N LEU A 55 6.71 18.44 -0.15
CA LEU A 55 6.85 17.94 -1.51
C LEU A 55 7.61 18.95 -2.38
N LEU A 56 8.71 18.52 -2.99
CA LEU A 56 9.56 19.32 -3.88
C LEU A 56 9.27 19.02 -5.36
N ALA A 57 9.05 17.74 -5.70
CA ALA A 57 8.66 17.29 -7.02
C ALA A 57 7.96 15.92 -6.92
N SER A 58 7.13 15.61 -7.91
CA SER A 58 6.47 14.30 -8.02
C SER A 58 6.20 13.95 -9.48
N GLY A 59 5.90 12.70 -9.73
CA GLY A 59 5.45 12.29 -11.05
C GLY A 59 5.22 10.80 -11.18
N THR A 60 4.74 10.44 -12.38
CA THR A 60 4.45 9.07 -12.78
C THR A 60 5.02 8.77 -14.15
N ILE A 61 5.38 7.52 -14.35
CA ILE A 61 5.58 6.91 -15.67
C ILE A 61 4.67 5.69 -15.71
N ASP A 62 3.66 5.74 -16.56
CA ASP A 62 2.70 4.64 -16.74
C ASP A 62 3.00 3.89 -18.05
N ARG A 63 2.53 2.64 -18.19
CA ARG A 63 2.71 1.76 -19.36
C ARG A 63 4.18 1.48 -19.67
N ILE A 64 4.97 1.22 -18.65
CA ILE A 64 6.36 0.74 -18.80
C ILE A 64 6.33 -0.61 -19.53
N GLY A 65 7.28 -0.82 -20.44
CA GLY A 65 7.32 -1.94 -21.37
C GLY A 65 6.82 -1.57 -22.77
N GLY A 66 6.52 -0.29 -23.04
CA GLY A 66 6.02 0.19 -24.34
C GLY A 66 5.98 1.71 -24.42
N ASN A 67 4.90 2.24 -25.02
CA ASN A 67 4.66 3.68 -25.11
C ASN A 67 4.22 4.23 -23.74
N GLY A 68 5.19 4.57 -22.91
CA GLY A 68 5.00 5.10 -21.57
C GLY A 68 4.46 6.53 -21.56
N VAL A 69 3.53 6.81 -20.64
CA VAL A 69 3.02 8.16 -20.39
C VAL A 69 3.80 8.74 -19.20
N ILE A 70 4.54 9.81 -19.45
CA ILE A 70 5.42 10.48 -18.47
C ILE A 70 4.76 11.78 -18.04
N GLN A 71 4.57 11.94 -16.72
CA GLN A 71 4.03 13.15 -16.10
C GLN A 71 4.85 13.50 -14.86
N PHE A 72 5.62 14.59 -14.94
CA PHE A 72 6.44 15.10 -13.85
C PHE A 72 6.09 16.53 -13.53
N THR A 73 6.06 16.88 -12.25
CA THR A 73 5.76 18.23 -11.77
C THR A 73 6.67 18.58 -10.59
N ALA A 74 7.29 19.75 -10.64
CA ALA A 74 8.06 20.30 -9.53
C ALA A 74 7.30 21.46 -8.87
N LYS A 75 7.54 21.70 -7.59
CA LYS A 75 6.96 22.81 -6.83
C LYS A 75 7.28 24.18 -7.44
N SER A 76 8.38 24.28 -8.20
CA SER A 76 8.74 25.50 -8.95
C SER A 76 7.85 25.77 -10.16
N GLY A 77 6.85 24.94 -10.44
CA GLY A 77 5.98 25.04 -11.63
C GLY A 77 6.55 24.37 -12.88
N LYS A 78 7.80 23.88 -12.87
CA LYS A 78 8.34 23.09 -13.99
C LYS A 78 7.59 21.78 -14.10
N CYS A 79 7.10 21.48 -15.31
CA CYS A 79 6.37 20.24 -15.59
C CYS A 79 6.83 19.62 -16.91
N VAL A 80 6.62 18.31 -17.03
CA VAL A 80 6.80 17.52 -18.26
C VAL A 80 5.59 16.61 -18.40
N GLN A 81 4.97 16.65 -19.58
CA GLN A 81 3.95 15.67 -19.97
C GLN A 81 4.25 15.22 -21.39
N LYS A 82 4.56 13.95 -21.57
CA LYS A 82 4.87 13.37 -22.89
C LYS A 82 4.67 11.86 -22.92
N THR A 83 4.54 11.32 -24.12
CA THR A 83 4.61 9.89 -24.38
C THR A 83 5.96 9.56 -25.00
N ALA A 84 6.60 8.49 -24.54
CA ALA A 84 7.87 8.00 -25.09
C ALA A 84 7.99 6.49 -24.84
N ILE A 85 8.81 5.80 -25.62
CA ILE A 85 9.14 4.40 -25.36
C ILE A 85 9.92 4.33 -24.03
N VAL A 86 9.44 3.50 -23.10
CA VAL A 86 10.09 3.21 -21.80
C VAL A 86 10.11 1.70 -21.65
N ASN A 87 11.27 1.09 -21.84
CA ASN A 87 11.38 -0.36 -21.98
C ASN A 87 11.27 -1.11 -20.64
N ASN A 88 11.77 -0.53 -19.53
CA ASN A 88 11.80 -1.15 -18.22
C ASN A 88 11.88 -0.11 -17.09
N HIS A 89 11.81 -0.58 -15.83
CA HIS A 89 11.83 0.27 -14.65
C HIS A 89 13.19 0.93 -14.41
N GLY A 90 14.28 0.32 -14.83
CA GLY A 90 15.60 0.94 -14.80
C GLY A 90 15.69 2.18 -15.70
N GLU A 91 15.15 2.10 -16.92
CA GLU A 91 15.07 3.27 -17.82
C GLU A 91 14.14 4.33 -17.25
N ALA A 92 12.98 3.93 -16.70
CA ALA A 92 12.05 4.86 -16.03
C ALA A 92 12.74 5.62 -14.90
N SER A 93 13.50 4.94 -14.04
CA SER A 93 14.26 5.55 -12.95
C SER A 93 15.31 6.54 -13.43
N ARG A 94 16.10 6.17 -14.47
CA ARG A 94 17.08 7.08 -15.08
C ARG A 94 16.42 8.34 -15.65
N ARG A 95 15.21 8.24 -16.23
CA ARG A 95 14.46 9.40 -16.75
C ARG A 95 14.00 10.33 -15.62
N VAL A 96 13.55 9.79 -14.50
CA VAL A 96 13.20 10.58 -13.30
C VAL A 96 14.42 11.33 -12.77
N LEU A 97 15.53 10.62 -12.56
CA LEU A 97 16.75 11.21 -12.02
C LEU A 97 17.34 12.26 -12.99
N GLY A 98 17.36 11.98 -14.29
CA GLY A 98 17.81 12.92 -15.31
C GLY A 98 16.96 14.19 -15.36
N TRP A 99 15.63 14.08 -15.21
CA TRP A 99 14.77 15.26 -15.14
C TRP A 99 15.02 16.06 -13.86
N LEU A 100 15.09 15.44 -12.68
CA LEU A 100 15.38 16.11 -11.42
C LEU A 100 16.74 16.84 -11.47
N SER A 101 17.75 16.22 -12.10
CA SER A 101 19.05 16.84 -12.33
C SER A 101 18.93 18.07 -13.25
N SER A 102 18.19 17.96 -14.36
CA SER A 102 18.01 19.03 -15.34
C SER A 102 17.31 20.28 -14.78
N ILE A 103 16.53 20.11 -13.72
CA ILE A 103 15.85 21.24 -13.03
C ILE A 103 16.63 21.73 -11.80
N GLY A 104 17.83 21.17 -11.52
CA GLY A 104 18.72 21.61 -10.45
C GLY A 104 18.38 21.09 -9.06
N LEU A 105 17.56 20.04 -8.95
CA LEU A 105 17.17 19.46 -7.65
C LEU A 105 18.17 18.41 -7.13
N LEU A 106 19.06 17.89 -7.96
CA LEU A 106 20.11 16.90 -7.60
C LEU A 106 21.51 17.53 -7.55
N GLY A 107 21.63 18.80 -7.12
CA GLY A 107 22.92 19.47 -6.88
C GLY A 107 23.63 18.94 -5.61
N PRO A 108 24.85 19.45 -5.31
CA PRO A 108 25.65 18.98 -4.16
C PRO A 108 24.93 18.96 -2.81
N ASP A 109 23.98 19.88 -2.61
CA ASP A 109 23.14 19.96 -1.41
C ASP A 109 21.70 19.48 -1.68
N GLY A 110 21.48 18.77 -2.77
CA GLY A 110 20.15 18.53 -3.31
C GLY A 110 19.49 17.22 -2.91
N LEU A 111 20.28 16.15 -2.71
CA LEU A 111 19.77 14.81 -2.45
C LEU A 111 20.64 14.12 -1.39
N GLU A 112 20.00 13.56 -0.38
CA GLU A 112 20.71 12.91 0.71
C GLU A 112 20.45 11.41 0.77
N ALA A 113 19.30 10.94 0.23
CA ALA A 113 18.98 9.51 0.19
C ALA A 113 17.91 9.17 -0.84
N VAL A 114 17.81 7.88 -1.17
CA VAL A 114 16.70 7.31 -1.95
C VAL A 114 15.98 6.26 -1.12
N GLY A 115 14.66 6.39 -1.01
CA GLY A 115 13.78 5.39 -0.44
C GLY A 115 13.09 4.57 -1.53
N HIS A 116 13.12 3.25 -1.43
CA HIS A 116 12.49 2.34 -2.37
C HIS A 116 11.38 1.53 -1.69
N ARG A 117 10.20 1.47 -2.34
CA ARG A 117 9.21 0.47 -1.98
C ARG A 117 9.59 -0.87 -2.57
N VAL A 118 9.61 -1.90 -1.74
CA VAL A 118 9.72 -3.31 -2.13
C VAL A 118 8.47 -4.04 -1.65
N VAL A 119 7.83 -4.81 -2.53
CA VAL A 119 6.53 -5.40 -2.20
C VAL A 119 6.67 -6.53 -1.21
N HIS A 120 7.61 -7.45 -1.38
CA HIS A 120 7.74 -8.62 -0.52
C HIS A 120 9.09 -8.69 0.20
N GLY A 121 9.05 -8.60 1.53
CA GLY A 121 10.23 -8.69 2.40
C GLY A 121 10.48 -10.08 2.99
N GLY A 122 9.56 -11.04 2.77
CA GLY A 122 9.60 -12.36 3.41
C GLY A 122 9.57 -12.24 4.93
N ASP A 123 10.15 -13.23 5.59
CA ASP A 123 10.37 -13.21 7.05
C ASP A 123 11.64 -12.44 7.43
N ARG A 124 12.49 -12.13 6.44
CA ARG A 124 13.81 -11.51 6.67
C ARG A 124 13.71 -10.01 6.90
N PHE A 125 12.88 -9.31 6.13
CA PHE A 125 12.82 -7.86 6.14
C PHE A 125 11.54 -7.35 6.82
N VAL A 126 11.64 -7.14 8.10
CA VAL A 126 10.54 -6.69 8.98
C VAL A 126 10.63 -5.21 9.34
N GLU A 127 11.72 -4.54 8.95
CA GLU A 127 12.00 -3.11 9.14
C GLU A 127 12.71 -2.55 7.90
N PRO A 128 12.74 -1.21 7.72
CA PRO A 128 13.51 -0.59 6.65
C PRO A 128 15.00 -0.92 6.78
N VAL A 129 15.66 -1.19 5.64
CA VAL A 129 17.08 -1.58 5.62
C VAL A 129 17.86 -0.76 4.62
N LEU A 130 19.12 -0.44 4.96
CA LEU A 130 20.10 0.14 4.04
C LEU A 130 20.42 -0.92 2.96
N ILE A 131 20.38 -0.51 1.69
CA ILE A 131 20.56 -1.42 0.55
C ILE A 131 22.05 -1.57 0.26
N ASP A 132 22.57 -2.77 0.47
CA ASP A 132 23.85 -3.27 0.01
C ASP A 132 23.66 -4.41 -1.00
N ASP A 133 24.74 -5.08 -1.38
CA ASP A 133 24.69 -6.20 -2.33
C ASP A 133 24.01 -7.44 -1.73
N GLU A 134 24.14 -7.64 -0.40
CA GLU A 134 23.49 -8.76 0.30
C GLU A 134 21.96 -8.56 0.34
N VAL A 135 21.51 -7.34 0.64
CA VAL A 135 20.09 -6.98 0.62
C VAL A 135 19.50 -7.12 -0.79
N MET A 136 20.21 -6.65 -1.83
CA MET A 136 19.76 -6.82 -3.22
C MET A 136 19.61 -8.30 -3.62
N ASN A 137 20.58 -9.14 -3.23
CA ASN A 137 20.51 -10.58 -3.50
C ASN A 137 19.36 -11.25 -2.75
N ALA A 138 19.12 -10.85 -1.50
CA ALA A 138 18.00 -11.36 -0.72
C ALA A 138 16.63 -10.96 -1.32
N ILE A 139 16.47 -9.70 -1.77
CA ILE A 139 15.25 -9.25 -2.48
C ILE A 139 15.07 -10.04 -3.78
N ALA A 140 16.15 -10.33 -4.51
CA ALA A 140 16.09 -11.15 -5.73
C ALA A 140 15.61 -12.57 -5.43
N THR A 141 16.12 -13.19 -4.36
CA THR A 141 15.70 -14.53 -3.92
C THR A 141 14.21 -14.57 -3.57
N LEU A 142 13.66 -13.49 -2.98
CA LEU A 142 12.22 -13.39 -2.68
C LEU A 142 11.35 -13.10 -3.93
N GLY A 143 11.96 -12.93 -5.10
CA GLY A 143 11.25 -12.68 -6.36
C GLY A 143 10.22 -13.75 -6.73
N HIS A 144 10.40 -15.01 -6.29
CA HIS A 144 9.43 -16.08 -6.52
C HIS A 144 8.10 -15.87 -5.79
N LEU A 145 8.08 -15.12 -4.67
CA LEU A 145 6.86 -14.79 -3.92
C LEU A 145 6.13 -13.56 -4.49
N ALA A 146 6.84 -12.70 -5.24
CA ALA A 146 6.25 -11.50 -5.86
C ALA A 146 6.94 -11.18 -7.20
N PRO A 147 6.84 -12.07 -8.21
CA PRO A 147 7.61 -11.95 -9.45
C PRO A 147 7.30 -10.68 -10.25
N LEU A 148 6.05 -10.24 -10.22
CA LEU A 148 5.60 -9.03 -10.92
C LEU A 148 6.00 -7.71 -10.24
N HIS A 149 6.62 -7.75 -9.04
CA HIS A 149 6.86 -6.56 -8.23
C HIS A 149 8.32 -6.41 -7.78
N ASN A 150 8.92 -7.45 -7.19
CA ASN A 150 10.30 -7.36 -6.67
C ASN A 150 11.33 -7.15 -7.79
N GLY A 151 11.15 -7.78 -8.97
CA GLY A 151 11.99 -7.57 -10.13
C GLY A 151 12.06 -6.08 -10.57
N PRO A 152 10.93 -5.44 -10.88
CA PRO A 152 10.85 -4.00 -11.15
C PRO A 152 11.51 -3.11 -10.09
N SER A 153 11.35 -3.43 -8.80
CA SER A 153 11.98 -2.68 -7.72
C SER A 153 13.50 -2.80 -7.75
N LEU A 154 14.04 -4.00 -8.01
CA LEU A 154 15.49 -4.22 -8.15
C LEU A 154 16.09 -3.49 -9.34
N GLU A 155 15.39 -3.43 -10.48
CA GLU A 155 15.82 -2.64 -11.64
C GLU A 155 15.93 -1.16 -11.30
N ALA A 156 14.95 -0.62 -10.56
CA ALA A 156 14.97 0.77 -10.13
C ALA A 156 16.10 1.05 -9.14
N ILE A 157 16.34 0.15 -8.17
CA ILE A 157 17.43 0.26 -7.18
C ILE A 157 18.80 0.29 -7.90
N ARG A 158 19.04 -0.65 -8.83
CA ARG A 158 20.29 -0.70 -9.61
C ARG A 158 20.50 0.57 -10.42
N ALA A 159 19.46 1.03 -11.13
CA ALA A 159 19.52 2.24 -11.93
C ALA A 159 19.78 3.51 -11.09
N ALA A 160 19.19 3.60 -9.90
CA ALA A 160 19.45 4.69 -8.98
C ALA A 160 20.89 4.66 -8.44
N ARG A 161 21.42 3.48 -8.09
CA ARG A 161 22.80 3.29 -7.63
C ARG A 161 23.83 3.67 -8.69
N GLU A 162 23.55 3.29 -9.94
CA GLU A 162 24.38 3.60 -11.10
C GLU A 162 24.41 5.12 -11.40
N ALA A 163 23.24 5.77 -11.37
CA ALA A 163 23.10 7.18 -11.70
C ALA A 163 23.60 8.15 -10.61
N LEU A 164 23.45 7.78 -9.32
CA LEU A 164 23.76 8.65 -8.18
C LEU A 164 25.11 8.34 -7.52
N GLY A 165 25.69 7.18 -7.84
CA GLY A 165 26.94 6.70 -7.24
C GLY A 165 26.75 6.11 -5.83
N PRO A 166 27.84 5.53 -5.26
CA PRO A 166 27.79 4.81 -3.99
C PRO A 166 27.68 5.72 -2.76
N SER A 167 27.89 7.01 -2.91
CA SER A 167 27.83 7.98 -1.81
C SER A 167 26.39 8.35 -1.40
N VAL A 168 25.41 8.12 -2.26
CA VAL A 168 24.00 8.36 -1.95
C VAL A 168 23.38 7.07 -1.39
N PRO A 169 23.06 7.03 -0.10
CA PRO A 169 22.49 5.84 0.53
C PRO A 169 21.09 5.55 -0.02
N GLN A 170 20.77 4.27 -0.14
CA GLN A 170 19.47 3.79 -0.58
C GLN A 170 18.85 2.89 0.49
N VAL A 171 17.57 3.05 0.78
CA VAL A 171 16.84 2.31 1.80
C VAL A 171 15.65 1.59 1.18
N ALA A 172 15.48 0.31 1.49
CA ALA A 172 14.30 -0.47 1.13
C ALA A 172 13.29 -0.47 2.28
N THR A 173 12.03 -0.22 1.95
CA THR A 173 10.87 -0.33 2.84
C THR A 173 9.88 -1.33 2.25
N PHE A 174 9.36 -2.24 3.07
CA PHE A 174 8.61 -3.41 2.60
C PHE A 174 7.14 -3.33 2.94
N ASP A 175 6.27 -3.65 1.97
CA ASP A 175 4.81 -3.70 2.19
C ASP A 175 4.41 -4.73 3.24
N THR A 176 5.10 -5.87 3.28
CA THR A 176 4.81 -6.94 4.23
C THR A 176 5.20 -6.59 5.68
N ALA A 177 6.04 -5.58 5.89
CA ALA A 177 6.61 -5.27 7.20
C ALA A 177 5.56 -4.84 8.24
N PHE A 178 4.50 -4.12 7.84
CA PHE A 178 3.42 -3.71 8.74
C PHE A 178 2.64 -4.90 9.32
N HIS A 179 2.57 -6.00 8.56
CA HIS A 179 1.85 -7.21 8.92
C HIS A 179 2.72 -8.27 9.63
N ARG A 180 3.97 -7.96 9.96
CA ARG A 180 4.93 -8.89 10.57
C ARG A 180 4.49 -9.47 11.92
N LEU A 181 3.67 -8.71 12.67
CA LEU A 181 3.19 -9.07 14.00
C LEU A 181 1.82 -9.76 13.98
N LEU A 182 1.35 -10.22 12.81
CA LEU A 182 0.13 -11.01 12.75
C LEU A 182 0.21 -12.20 13.72
N PRO A 183 -0.77 -12.39 14.61
CA PRO A 183 -0.81 -13.53 15.50
C PRO A 183 -0.92 -14.83 14.70
N GLU A 184 -0.41 -15.94 15.24
CA GLU A 184 -0.36 -17.24 14.54
C GLU A 184 -1.73 -17.66 14.00
N ARG A 185 -2.81 -17.47 14.78
CA ARG A 185 -4.19 -17.76 14.37
C ARG A 185 -4.67 -17.00 13.14
N ALA A 186 -4.07 -15.85 12.81
CA ALA A 186 -4.39 -15.05 11.64
C ALA A 186 -3.39 -15.25 10.50
N SER A 187 -2.14 -15.64 10.81
CA SER A 187 -1.07 -15.79 9.83
C SER A 187 -0.94 -17.19 9.25
N HIS A 188 -1.39 -18.23 9.96
CA HIS A 188 -1.29 -19.60 9.48
C HIS A 188 -2.48 -20.00 8.61
N TYR A 189 -2.21 -20.82 7.60
CA TYR A 189 -3.24 -21.51 6.82
C TYR A 189 -3.55 -22.87 7.42
N ALA A 190 -4.79 -23.32 7.32
CA ALA A 190 -5.24 -24.63 7.80
C ALA A 190 -4.82 -25.76 6.82
N ILE A 191 -3.51 -25.91 6.61
CA ILE A 191 -2.88 -26.93 5.77
C ILE A 191 -1.92 -27.77 6.61
N PRO A 192 -1.45 -28.95 6.12
CA PRO A 192 -0.50 -29.76 6.87
C PRO A 192 0.70 -28.94 7.34
N TYR A 193 0.95 -28.98 8.64
CA TYR A 193 2.00 -28.20 9.31
C TYR A 193 3.39 -28.37 8.65
N GLN A 194 3.76 -29.61 8.29
CA GLN A 194 5.05 -29.91 7.68
C GLN A 194 5.24 -29.22 6.34
N LEU A 195 4.15 -29.08 5.54
CA LEU A 195 4.20 -28.37 4.27
C LEU A 195 4.33 -26.85 4.48
N ALA A 196 3.56 -26.32 5.42
CA ALA A 196 3.65 -24.89 5.76
C ALA A 196 5.06 -24.53 6.25
N ALA A 197 5.63 -25.31 7.17
CA ALA A 197 6.97 -25.09 7.69
C ALA A 197 8.06 -25.25 6.63
N LYS A 198 7.97 -26.30 5.79
CA LYS A 198 8.96 -26.58 4.73
C LYS A 198 9.08 -25.44 3.71
N HIS A 199 7.96 -24.80 3.38
CA HIS A 199 7.88 -23.79 2.31
C HIS A 199 7.65 -22.38 2.83
N ASN A 200 7.71 -22.12 4.15
CA ASN A 200 7.42 -20.84 4.78
C ASN A 200 6.06 -20.26 4.36
N ILE A 201 5.03 -21.15 4.28
CA ILE A 201 3.70 -20.75 3.86
C ILE A 201 2.97 -20.11 5.04
N ARG A 202 2.70 -18.82 4.90
CA ARG A 202 1.91 -18.03 5.85
C ARG A 202 1.26 -16.85 5.16
N ARG A 203 0.32 -16.19 5.81
CA ARG A 203 -0.18 -14.89 5.41
C ARG A 203 0.89 -13.84 5.70
N TYR A 204 1.39 -13.18 4.65
CA TYR A 204 2.32 -12.05 4.76
C TYR A 204 1.58 -10.72 4.81
N GLY A 205 0.52 -10.58 4.01
CA GLY A 205 -0.20 -9.32 3.85
C GLY A 205 0.59 -8.32 2.99
N PHE A 206 -0.14 -7.39 2.38
CA PHE A 206 0.43 -6.39 1.47
C PHE A 206 -0.25 -5.04 1.66
N HIS A 207 0.17 -4.00 0.92
CA HIS A 207 -0.22 -2.62 1.13
C HIS A 207 0.08 -2.12 2.57
N GLY A 208 1.07 -2.71 3.23
CA GLY A 208 1.39 -2.38 4.62
C GLY A 208 1.76 -0.92 4.82
N LEU A 209 2.40 -0.30 3.83
CA LEU A 209 2.71 1.13 3.87
C LEU A 209 1.43 1.99 3.86
N ALA A 210 0.45 1.63 3.04
CA ALA A 210 -0.84 2.32 2.97
C ALA A 210 -1.64 2.14 4.27
N HIS A 211 -1.74 0.91 4.77
CA HIS A 211 -2.43 0.63 6.04
C HIS A 211 -1.77 1.33 7.23
N ARG A 212 -0.45 1.33 7.29
CA ARG A 212 0.31 2.05 8.30
C ARG A 212 0.09 3.57 8.21
N TYR A 213 0.12 4.13 7.00
CA TYR A 213 -0.17 5.56 6.80
C TYR A 213 -1.55 5.94 7.33
N MET A 214 -2.59 5.18 6.94
CA MET A 214 -3.95 5.42 7.42
C MET A 214 -4.05 5.31 8.94
N THR A 215 -3.34 4.36 9.55
CA THR A 215 -3.32 4.15 11.00
C THR A 215 -2.66 5.31 11.75
N GLU A 216 -1.46 5.72 11.33
CA GLU A 216 -0.73 6.83 11.94
C GLU A 216 -1.47 8.17 11.73
N ARG A 217 -2.07 8.35 10.54
CA ARG A 217 -2.85 9.56 10.24
C ARG A 217 -4.13 9.62 11.05
N TYR A 218 -4.85 8.50 11.18
CA TYR A 218 -6.03 8.41 12.03
C TYR A 218 -5.69 8.75 13.49
N ALA A 219 -4.63 8.19 14.04
CA ALA A 219 -4.15 8.49 15.39
C ALA A 219 -3.91 10.01 15.58
N THR A 220 -3.27 10.64 14.59
CA THR A 220 -3.02 12.09 14.60
C THR A 220 -4.31 12.91 14.54
N MET A 221 -5.25 12.53 13.65
CA MET A 221 -6.56 13.22 13.51
C MET A 221 -7.39 13.15 14.78
N MET A 222 -7.36 12.00 15.45
CA MET A 222 -8.15 11.76 16.66
C MET A 222 -7.42 12.19 17.93
N ALA A 223 -6.19 12.69 17.82
CA ALA A 223 -5.31 12.98 18.96
C ALA A 223 -5.24 11.79 19.95
N THR A 224 -5.26 10.55 19.40
CA THR A 224 -5.26 9.30 20.15
C THR A 224 -3.85 8.69 20.10
N PRO A 225 -3.30 8.21 21.23
CA PRO A 225 -2.04 7.45 21.23
C PRO A 225 -2.13 6.24 20.29
N LEU A 226 -1.05 5.94 19.57
CA LEU A 226 -1.04 4.90 18.55
C LEU A 226 -1.36 3.50 19.14
N ASP A 227 -0.94 3.24 20.37
CA ASP A 227 -1.18 2.01 21.11
C ASP A 227 -2.64 1.86 21.61
N GLU A 228 -3.46 2.91 21.53
CA GLU A 228 -4.90 2.88 21.80
C GLU A 228 -5.75 2.76 20.53
N VAL A 229 -5.15 2.88 19.35
CA VAL A 229 -5.87 2.82 18.07
C VAL A 229 -6.43 1.43 17.82
N LYS A 230 -7.73 1.36 17.50
CA LYS A 230 -8.46 0.14 17.17
C LYS A 230 -9.40 0.41 16.00
N ILE A 231 -8.95 0.11 14.78
CA ILE A 231 -9.63 0.49 13.54
C ILE A 231 -9.55 -0.60 12.47
N ILE A 232 -10.39 -0.45 11.44
CA ILE A 232 -10.30 -1.20 10.19
C ILE A 232 -9.86 -0.24 9.09
N THR A 233 -8.78 -0.56 8.39
CA THR A 233 -8.29 0.22 7.26
C THR A 233 -8.56 -0.51 5.95
N LEU A 234 -9.04 0.23 4.95
CA LEU A 234 -9.45 -0.26 3.64
C LEU A 234 -8.63 0.45 2.56
N GLN A 235 -7.72 -0.26 1.93
CA GLN A 235 -6.98 0.20 0.77
C GLN A 235 -7.72 -0.26 -0.49
N LEU A 236 -8.56 0.60 -1.09
CA LEU A 236 -9.41 0.27 -2.23
C LEU A 236 -8.93 0.99 -3.49
N GLY A 237 -8.26 0.27 -4.37
CA GLY A 237 -7.75 0.76 -5.66
C GLY A 237 -7.89 -0.30 -6.75
N ASN A 238 -6.94 -0.37 -7.70
CA ASN A 238 -6.89 -1.49 -8.64
C ASN A 238 -6.51 -2.80 -7.93
N GLY A 239 -5.58 -2.76 -6.95
CA GLY A 239 -5.44 -3.76 -5.91
C GLY A 239 -6.20 -3.31 -4.67
N CYS A 240 -6.81 -4.24 -3.93
CA CYS A 240 -7.61 -3.95 -2.75
C CYS A 240 -7.22 -4.83 -1.58
N SER A 241 -7.18 -4.24 -0.40
CA SER A 241 -7.01 -4.98 0.85
C SER A 241 -7.73 -4.30 2.02
N ALA A 242 -8.06 -5.10 3.02
CA ALA A 242 -8.57 -4.66 4.31
C ALA A 242 -7.59 -5.12 5.40
N THR A 243 -7.47 -4.35 6.47
CA THR A 243 -6.62 -4.71 7.63
C THR A 243 -7.31 -4.33 8.92
N ALA A 244 -7.34 -5.27 9.86
CA ALA A 244 -7.72 -5.04 11.24
C ALA A 244 -6.49 -4.55 12.01
N VAL A 245 -6.62 -3.40 12.67
CA VAL A 245 -5.55 -2.76 13.43
C VAL A 245 -5.94 -2.65 14.89
N ALA A 246 -5.07 -3.10 15.79
CA ALA A 246 -5.21 -2.92 17.22
C ALA A 246 -3.86 -2.51 17.83
N GLY A 247 -3.87 -1.47 18.67
CA GLY A 247 -2.63 -0.95 19.27
C GLY A 247 -1.62 -0.45 18.23
N GLY A 248 -2.11 0.11 17.11
CA GLY A 248 -1.27 0.58 16.01
C GLY A 248 -0.61 -0.53 15.17
N CYS A 249 -0.92 -1.81 15.44
CA CYS A 249 -0.36 -2.96 14.75
C CYS A 249 -1.43 -3.70 13.94
N SER A 250 -1.04 -4.26 12.79
CA SER A 250 -1.88 -5.18 12.03
C SER A 250 -2.08 -6.47 12.81
N VAL A 251 -3.35 -6.85 13.08
CA VAL A 251 -3.71 -8.10 13.78
C VAL A 251 -4.42 -9.08 12.86
N ASP A 252 -4.93 -8.63 11.72
CA ASP A 252 -5.41 -9.45 10.60
C ASP A 252 -5.38 -8.64 9.30
N THR A 253 -5.26 -9.29 8.15
CA THR A 253 -5.28 -8.63 6.85
C THR A 253 -5.81 -9.56 5.77
N SER A 254 -6.45 -9.00 4.75
CA SER A 254 -7.16 -9.78 3.73
C SER A 254 -6.25 -10.43 2.68
N MET A 255 -5.13 -9.84 2.32
CA MET A 255 -4.17 -10.45 1.41
C MET A 255 -3.34 -11.50 2.14
N GLY A 256 -3.00 -12.59 1.46
CA GLY A 256 -2.43 -13.80 2.04
C GLY A 256 -0.95 -13.99 1.79
N LEU A 257 -0.59 -15.21 1.35
CA LEU A 257 0.74 -15.57 0.86
C LEU A 257 1.14 -14.69 -0.33
N THR A 258 0.18 -14.40 -1.20
CA THR A 258 0.30 -13.51 -2.37
C THR A 258 -0.76 -12.40 -2.31
N PRO A 259 -0.64 -11.35 -3.15
CA PRO A 259 -1.65 -10.29 -3.24
C PRO A 259 -2.95 -10.72 -3.95
N LEU A 260 -3.19 -12.00 -4.19
CA LEU A 260 -4.39 -12.51 -4.87
C LEU A 260 -5.57 -12.72 -3.92
N GLU A 261 -5.31 -13.28 -2.73
CA GLU A 261 -6.33 -13.59 -1.70
C GLU A 261 -7.01 -12.31 -1.18
N GLY A 262 -8.26 -12.45 -0.72
CA GLY A 262 -9.00 -11.43 0.01
C GLY A 262 -10.10 -10.75 -0.80
N LEU A 263 -10.05 -9.43 -0.87
CA LEU A 263 -11.05 -8.62 -1.56
C LEU A 263 -11.05 -8.87 -3.07
N MET A 264 -12.23 -8.76 -3.69
CA MET A 264 -12.34 -8.62 -5.13
C MET A 264 -11.67 -7.33 -5.59
N MET A 265 -10.87 -7.37 -6.67
CA MET A 265 -10.04 -6.25 -7.12
C MET A 265 -10.36 -5.89 -8.57
N GLY A 266 -9.61 -4.98 -9.17
CA GLY A 266 -9.82 -4.61 -10.58
C GLY A 266 -9.73 -5.78 -11.56
N THR A 267 -8.69 -6.63 -11.40
CA THR A 267 -8.42 -7.79 -12.25
C THR A 267 -8.19 -9.09 -11.49
N ARG A 268 -8.09 -9.04 -10.15
CA ARG A 268 -7.85 -10.21 -9.29
C ARG A 268 -9.16 -10.67 -8.67
N SER A 269 -9.33 -12.00 -8.60
CA SER A 269 -10.56 -12.62 -8.08
C SER A 269 -10.82 -12.33 -6.59
N GLY A 270 -9.78 -12.18 -5.77
CA GLY A 270 -9.90 -12.32 -4.33
C GLY A 270 -10.20 -13.78 -3.95
N ASP A 271 -10.88 -13.97 -2.81
CA ASP A 271 -11.22 -15.30 -2.30
C ASP A 271 -12.08 -16.11 -3.27
N ILE A 272 -11.66 -17.33 -3.50
CA ILE A 272 -12.38 -18.34 -4.28
C ILE A 272 -12.29 -19.69 -3.55
N ASP A 273 -13.11 -20.65 -3.95
CA ASP A 273 -12.91 -22.04 -3.57
C ASP A 273 -11.57 -22.54 -4.18
N PRO A 274 -10.62 -23.07 -3.37
CA PRO A 274 -9.34 -23.59 -3.87
C PRO A 274 -9.50 -24.66 -4.98
N SER A 275 -10.56 -25.46 -4.92
CA SER A 275 -10.84 -26.50 -5.92
C SER A 275 -11.21 -25.91 -7.30
N LEU A 276 -11.64 -24.66 -7.34
CA LEU A 276 -11.98 -23.99 -8.60
C LEU A 276 -10.76 -23.88 -9.53
N ALA A 277 -9.56 -23.66 -8.98
CA ALA A 277 -8.35 -23.59 -9.79
C ALA A 277 -8.04 -24.93 -10.48
N VAL A 278 -8.17 -26.03 -9.76
CA VAL A 278 -7.98 -27.40 -10.31
C VAL A 278 -9.07 -27.72 -11.33
N PHE A 279 -10.33 -27.39 -11.02
CA PHE A 279 -11.46 -27.59 -11.90
C PHE A 279 -11.27 -26.87 -13.24
N LEU A 280 -10.92 -25.59 -13.22
CA LEU A 280 -10.67 -24.81 -14.44
C LEU A 280 -9.49 -25.35 -15.25
N ALA A 281 -8.39 -25.73 -14.59
CA ALA A 281 -7.25 -26.33 -15.29
C ALA A 281 -7.64 -27.59 -16.07
N GLN A 282 -8.48 -28.44 -15.47
CA GLN A 282 -8.98 -29.67 -16.12
C GLN A 282 -10.01 -29.41 -17.22
N GLN A 283 -10.94 -28.46 -17.02
CA GLN A 283 -12.01 -28.20 -18.00
C GLN A 283 -11.50 -27.48 -19.26
N GLU A 284 -10.50 -26.62 -19.08
CA GLU A 284 -9.96 -25.81 -20.18
C GLU A 284 -8.67 -26.39 -20.77
N ASP A 285 -8.20 -27.56 -20.24
CA ASP A 285 -6.95 -28.23 -20.63
C ASP A 285 -5.73 -27.29 -20.60
N VAL A 286 -5.59 -26.56 -19.48
CA VAL A 286 -4.52 -25.59 -19.25
C VAL A 286 -3.73 -25.90 -17.98
N THR A 287 -2.59 -25.26 -17.81
CA THR A 287 -1.76 -25.42 -16.62
C THR A 287 -2.33 -24.67 -15.41
N ALA A 288 -1.92 -25.06 -14.21
CA ALA A 288 -2.27 -24.31 -12.98
C ALA A 288 -1.73 -22.87 -13.03
N GLU A 289 -0.59 -22.65 -13.66
CA GLU A 289 0.02 -21.33 -13.85
C GLU A 289 -0.84 -20.42 -14.76
N GLU A 290 -1.43 -20.98 -15.82
CA GLU A 290 -2.36 -20.26 -16.67
C GLU A 290 -3.64 -19.87 -15.92
N VAL A 291 -4.19 -20.76 -15.10
CA VAL A 291 -5.34 -20.44 -14.24
C VAL A 291 -4.96 -19.35 -13.23
N GLU A 292 -3.80 -19.45 -12.58
CA GLU A 292 -3.30 -18.41 -11.68
C GLU A 292 -3.18 -17.06 -12.40
N ASN A 293 -2.67 -17.05 -13.61
CA ASN A 293 -2.64 -15.84 -14.45
C ASN A 293 -4.03 -15.27 -14.72
N TRP A 294 -5.05 -16.11 -15.01
CA TRP A 294 -6.42 -15.65 -15.19
C TRP A 294 -6.99 -15.03 -13.92
N LEU A 295 -6.75 -15.67 -12.77
CA LEU A 295 -7.19 -15.16 -11.46
C LEU A 295 -6.55 -13.83 -11.11
N ASN A 296 -5.32 -13.57 -11.57
CA ASN A 296 -4.60 -12.32 -11.34
C ASN A 296 -4.92 -11.20 -12.34
N THR A 297 -5.20 -11.53 -13.61
CA THR A 297 -5.22 -10.54 -14.70
C THR A 297 -6.54 -10.41 -15.45
N LYS A 298 -7.42 -11.42 -15.38
CA LYS A 298 -8.68 -11.50 -16.16
C LYS A 298 -9.93 -11.66 -15.29
N SER A 299 -9.77 -11.62 -13.98
CA SER A 299 -10.85 -11.81 -13.00
C SER A 299 -11.30 -10.49 -12.37
N GLY A 300 -11.86 -10.51 -11.18
CA GLY A 300 -12.29 -9.32 -10.44
C GLY A 300 -13.37 -8.52 -11.17
N LEU A 301 -13.30 -7.20 -11.05
CA LEU A 301 -14.23 -6.28 -11.70
C LEU A 301 -14.27 -6.50 -13.23
N LEU A 302 -13.09 -6.64 -13.83
CA LEU A 302 -12.98 -6.93 -15.27
C LEU A 302 -13.66 -8.24 -15.65
N GLY A 303 -13.38 -9.32 -14.91
CA GLY A 303 -13.89 -10.65 -15.23
C GLY A 303 -15.42 -10.75 -15.10
N VAL A 304 -15.98 -10.16 -14.03
CA VAL A 304 -17.44 -10.19 -13.80
C VAL A 304 -18.18 -9.27 -14.76
N SER A 305 -17.70 -8.05 -14.95
CA SER A 305 -18.35 -7.09 -15.86
C SER A 305 -18.16 -7.44 -17.33
N GLY A 306 -17.02 -8.06 -17.68
CA GLY A 306 -16.63 -8.33 -19.07
C GLY A 306 -16.23 -7.07 -19.87
N CYS A 307 -16.20 -5.87 -19.26
CA CYS A 307 -15.97 -4.63 -19.99
C CYS A 307 -14.85 -3.75 -19.40
N SER A 308 -14.74 -3.64 -18.06
CA SER A 308 -13.74 -2.76 -17.46
C SER A 308 -13.30 -3.20 -16.07
N ARG A 309 -12.07 -2.81 -15.69
CA ARG A 309 -11.54 -2.88 -14.32
C ARG A 309 -11.67 -1.54 -13.58
N ASP A 310 -12.09 -0.49 -14.27
CA ASP A 310 -12.17 0.87 -13.71
C ASP A 310 -13.58 1.10 -13.12
N MET A 311 -13.64 1.30 -11.80
CA MET A 311 -14.88 1.52 -11.07
C MET A 311 -15.71 2.69 -11.63
N ARG A 312 -15.07 3.73 -12.15
CA ARG A 312 -15.74 4.90 -12.73
C ARG A 312 -16.49 4.53 -14.02
N GLU A 313 -15.87 3.69 -14.84
CA GLU A 313 -16.48 3.18 -16.07
C GLU A 313 -17.61 2.23 -15.75
N LEU A 314 -17.46 1.37 -14.73
CA LEU A 314 -18.50 0.44 -14.30
C LEU A 314 -19.73 1.16 -13.72
N LEU A 315 -19.56 2.16 -12.89
CA LEU A 315 -20.66 2.98 -12.36
C LEU A 315 -21.40 3.71 -13.50
N LYS A 316 -20.66 4.18 -14.51
CA LYS A 316 -21.27 4.79 -15.70
C LYS A 316 -22.05 3.77 -16.53
N ALA A 317 -21.51 2.57 -16.75
CA ALA A 317 -22.17 1.49 -17.47
C ALA A 317 -23.44 1.00 -16.73
N GLU A 318 -23.38 0.86 -15.41
CA GLU A 318 -24.52 0.54 -14.55
C GLU A 318 -25.65 1.57 -14.71
N CYS A 319 -25.33 2.88 -14.67
CA CYS A 319 -26.31 3.95 -14.93
C CYS A 319 -26.94 3.87 -16.34
N GLN A 320 -26.27 3.21 -17.28
CA GLN A 320 -26.77 2.96 -18.64
C GLN A 320 -27.54 1.64 -18.77
N GLY A 321 -27.71 0.92 -17.65
CA GLY A 321 -28.49 -0.32 -17.60
C GLY A 321 -27.68 -1.61 -17.84
N ASP A 322 -26.33 -1.54 -17.79
CA ASP A 322 -25.49 -2.74 -17.91
C ASP A 322 -25.56 -3.58 -16.61
N ALA A 323 -26.27 -4.70 -16.69
CA ALA A 323 -26.49 -5.59 -15.57
C ALA A 323 -25.20 -6.29 -15.07
N ARG A 324 -24.22 -6.53 -15.94
CA ARG A 324 -22.94 -7.13 -15.52
C ARG A 324 -22.06 -6.12 -14.80
N ALA A 325 -22.05 -4.87 -15.24
CA ALA A 325 -21.36 -3.79 -14.53
C ALA A 325 -21.99 -3.57 -13.15
N ALA A 326 -23.33 -3.54 -13.05
CA ALA A 326 -24.04 -3.45 -11.78
C ALA A 326 -23.67 -4.60 -10.83
N LEU A 327 -23.70 -5.85 -11.33
CA LEU A 327 -23.31 -7.02 -10.53
C LEU A 327 -21.85 -6.93 -10.05
N ALA A 328 -20.92 -6.49 -10.90
CA ALA A 328 -19.52 -6.35 -10.52
C ALA A 328 -19.32 -5.33 -9.38
N VAL A 329 -20.01 -4.18 -9.45
CA VAL A 329 -19.98 -3.16 -8.40
C VAL A 329 -20.62 -3.69 -7.10
N GLU A 330 -21.74 -4.38 -7.19
CA GLU A 330 -22.43 -4.98 -6.04
C GLU A 330 -21.55 -6.02 -5.34
N MET A 331 -20.97 -6.96 -6.10
CA MET A 331 -20.06 -7.98 -5.58
C MET A 331 -18.85 -7.36 -4.87
N PHE A 332 -18.27 -6.31 -5.45
CA PHE A 332 -17.16 -5.58 -4.85
C PHE A 332 -17.57 -5.00 -3.50
N CYS A 333 -18.65 -4.23 -3.44
CA CYS A 333 -19.13 -3.62 -2.21
C CYS A 333 -19.49 -4.66 -1.15
N TYR A 334 -20.17 -5.73 -1.55
CA TYR A 334 -20.56 -6.83 -0.67
C TYR A 334 -19.35 -7.55 -0.07
N ARG A 335 -18.32 -7.82 -0.86
CA ARG A 335 -17.09 -8.45 -0.36
C ARG A 335 -16.37 -7.56 0.67
N VAL A 336 -16.25 -6.26 0.41
CA VAL A 336 -15.65 -5.32 1.38
C VAL A 336 -16.45 -5.29 2.66
N LYS A 337 -17.79 -5.21 2.59
CA LYS A 337 -18.68 -5.25 3.77
C LYS A 337 -18.47 -6.51 4.60
N LYS A 338 -18.36 -7.68 3.98
CA LYS A 338 -18.08 -8.95 4.68
C LYS A 338 -16.77 -8.89 5.45
N TYR A 339 -15.71 -8.34 4.86
CA TYR A 339 -14.42 -8.18 5.54
C TYR A 339 -14.49 -7.20 6.70
N ILE A 340 -15.22 -6.10 6.57
CA ILE A 340 -15.48 -5.19 7.71
C ILE A 340 -16.17 -5.95 8.84
N GLY A 341 -17.22 -6.71 8.55
CA GLY A 341 -17.93 -7.50 9.55
C GLY A 341 -17.06 -8.53 10.26
N SER A 342 -16.23 -9.27 9.49
CA SER A 342 -15.29 -10.25 10.06
C SER A 342 -14.23 -9.58 10.95
N TYR A 343 -13.74 -8.40 10.57
CA TYR A 343 -12.74 -7.67 11.36
C TYR A 343 -13.33 -6.96 12.57
N LEU A 344 -14.59 -6.52 12.52
CA LEU A 344 -15.31 -6.09 13.72
C LEU A 344 -15.40 -7.22 14.75
N ALA A 345 -15.70 -8.45 14.29
CA ALA A 345 -15.70 -9.63 15.15
C ALA A 345 -14.30 -9.98 15.69
N ALA A 346 -13.28 -10.00 14.83
CA ALA A 346 -11.90 -10.30 15.20
C ALA A 346 -11.31 -9.31 16.21
N LEU A 347 -11.68 -8.04 16.08
CA LEU A 347 -11.28 -6.96 16.99
C LEU A 347 -12.14 -6.90 18.26
N GLY A 348 -13.35 -7.49 18.28
CA GLY A 348 -14.33 -7.23 19.33
C GLY A 348 -14.83 -5.77 19.32
N GLY A 349 -15.13 -5.25 18.11
CA GLY A 349 -15.49 -3.86 17.83
C GLY A 349 -14.30 -3.00 17.39
N ALA A 350 -14.57 -1.84 16.85
CA ALA A 350 -13.59 -0.84 16.41
C ALA A 350 -14.12 0.56 16.65
N SER A 351 -13.23 1.56 16.76
CA SER A 351 -13.60 2.98 16.85
C SER A 351 -13.73 3.64 15.47
N GLY A 352 -13.19 3.02 14.42
CA GLY A 352 -13.24 3.61 13.08
C GLY A 352 -13.04 2.64 11.94
N ILE A 353 -13.63 2.97 10.78
CA ILE A 353 -13.37 2.39 9.47
C ILE A 353 -12.75 3.48 8.61
N VAL A 354 -11.58 3.22 8.03
CA VAL A 354 -10.83 4.20 7.25
C VAL A 354 -10.74 3.77 5.80
N PHE A 355 -11.27 4.60 4.90
CA PHE A 355 -11.22 4.43 3.45
C PHE A 355 -10.02 5.16 2.86
N GLY A 356 -9.16 4.41 2.18
CA GLY A 356 -8.03 4.91 1.38
C GLY A 356 -7.99 4.23 0.01
N GLY A 357 -7.04 4.64 -0.81
CA GLY A 357 -6.89 4.18 -2.19
C GLY A 357 -7.89 4.81 -3.17
N GLY A 358 -7.56 4.78 -4.45
CA GLY A 358 -8.25 5.58 -5.46
C GLY A 358 -9.78 5.42 -5.49
N ILE A 359 -10.32 4.21 -5.26
CA ILE A 359 -11.77 3.96 -5.17
C ILE A 359 -12.29 4.47 -3.82
N GLY A 360 -11.63 4.10 -2.71
CA GLY A 360 -12.05 4.48 -1.37
C GLY A 360 -12.08 6.00 -1.17
N GLU A 361 -11.09 6.70 -1.71
CA GLU A 361 -10.95 8.15 -1.60
C GLU A 361 -11.93 8.93 -2.48
N ASN A 362 -12.20 8.45 -3.71
CA ASN A 362 -12.83 9.28 -4.74
C ASN A 362 -14.24 8.84 -5.15
N THR A 363 -14.79 7.75 -4.58
CA THR A 363 -16.07 7.20 -5.02
C THR A 363 -17.07 7.12 -3.85
N PRO A 364 -17.76 8.24 -3.52
CA PRO A 364 -18.75 8.28 -2.45
C PRO A 364 -19.85 7.21 -2.57
N GLU A 365 -20.28 6.91 -3.81
CA GLU A 365 -21.30 5.92 -4.12
C GLU A 365 -20.89 4.51 -3.66
N VAL A 366 -19.63 4.15 -3.85
CA VAL A 366 -19.10 2.86 -3.41
C VAL A 366 -19.02 2.80 -1.89
N ARG A 367 -18.56 3.88 -1.22
CA ARG A 367 -18.53 3.94 0.24
C ARG A 367 -19.92 3.80 0.84
N ALA A 368 -20.91 4.51 0.28
CA ALA A 368 -22.31 4.41 0.72
C ALA A 368 -22.85 2.98 0.59
N ARG A 369 -22.61 2.30 -0.55
CA ARG A 369 -23.03 0.90 -0.75
C ARG A 369 -22.34 -0.08 0.19
N ILE A 370 -21.07 0.12 0.48
CA ILE A 370 -20.31 -0.70 1.45
C ILE A 370 -20.91 -0.55 2.84
N LEU A 371 -21.24 0.66 3.25
CA LEU A 371 -21.71 0.96 4.61
C LEU A 371 -23.22 0.81 4.81
N ALA A 372 -24.02 0.73 3.74
CA ALA A 372 -25.47 0.56 3.83
C ALA A 372 -25.84 -0.70 4.63
N GLY A 373 -26.78 -0.58 5.59
CA GLY A 373 -27.23 -1.69 6.44
C GLY A 373 -26.19 -2.10 7.50
N MET A 374 -25.33 -1.17 7.93
CA MET A 374 -24.36 -1.38 9.00
C MET A 374 -24.75 -0.62 10.30
N GLU A 375 -25.97 -0.10 10.40
CA GLU A 375 -26.48 0.64 11.54
C GLU A 375 -26.51 -0.24 12.82
N TRP A 376 -26.67 -1.55 12.65
CA TRP A 376 -26.64 -2.53 13.74
C TRP A 376 -25.32 -2.53 14.53
N CYS A 377 -24.21 -2.10 13.95
CA CYS A 377 -22.92 -1.98 14.64
C CYS A 377 -22.60 -0.54 15.07
N GLY A 378 -23.57 0.35 14.99
CA GLY A 378 -23.45 1.74 15.42
C GLY A 378 -22.84 2.67 14.38
N LEU A 379 -22.76 2.25 13.11
CA LEU A 379 -22.31 3.07 12.02
C LEU A 379 -23.50 3.73 11.32
N GLU A 380 -23.51 5.04 11.25
CA GLU A 380 -24.50 5.83 10.51
C GLU A 380 -23.80 6.78 9.56
N LEU A 381 -24.07 6.64 8.25
CA LEU A 381 -23.46 7.45 7.21
C LEU A 381 -24.13 8.82 7.13
N ASP A 382 -23.31 9.88 7.09
CA ASP A 382 -23.75 11.23 6.69
C ASP A 382 -23.54 11.38 5.19
N GLU A 383 -24.62 11.34 4.43
CA GLU A 383 -24.60 11.38 2.95
C GLU A 383 -23.91 12.65 2.43
N LYS A 384 -24.15 13.81 3.07
CA LYS A 384 -23.54 15.07 2.66
C LYS A 384 -22.04 15.04 2.92
N ARG A 385 -21.60 14.67 4.13
CA ARG A 385 -20.17 14.53 4.44
C ARG A 385 -19.49 13.52 3.51
N ASN A 386 -20.16 12.41 3.21
CA ASN A 386 -19.62 11.40 2.31
C ASN A 386 -19.33 11.96 0.90
N VAL A 387 -20.23 12.78 0.34
CA VAL A 387 -20.04 13.40 -0.97
C VAL A 387 -18.96 14.50 -0.90
N ASP A 388 -18.99 15.34 0.12
CA ASP A 388 -18.05 16.45 0.30
C ASP A 388 -16.60 15.96 0.55
N THR A 389 -16.43 14.73 1.02
CA THR A 389 -15.11 14.12 1.35
C THR A 389 -14.56 13.31 0.16
N LYS A 390 -14.66 13.86 -1.06
CA LYS A 390 -14.09 13.25 -2.27
C LYS A 390 -12.64 13.69 -2.46
N GLY A 391 -11.69 12.74 -2.29
CA GLY A 391 -10.26 12.98 -2.45
C GLY A 391 -9.64 13.88 -1.38
N VAL A 392 -10.38 14.15 -0.30
CA VAL A 392 -9.91 14.93 0.85
C VAL A 392 -10.15 14.16 2.15
N GLU A 393 -9.38 14.51 3.17
CA GLU A 393 -9.49 13.89 4.47
C GLU A 393 -10.73 14.37 5.22
N GLY A 394 -11.47 13.44 5.85
CA GLY A 394 -12.61 13.81 6.67
C GLY A 394 -13.43 12.63 7.18
N ARG A 395 -14.27 12.91 8.19
CA ARG A 395 -15.25 11.98 8.70
C ARG A 395 -16.49 11.98 7.81
N ILE A 396 -17.02 10.79 7.51
CA ILE A 396 -18.19 10.58 6.66
C ILE A 396 -19.39 9.97 7.41
N SER A 397 -19.23 9.67 8.69
CA SER A 397 -20.34 9.25 9.58
C SER A 397 -20.95 10.45 10.32
N THR A 398 -22.16 10.26 10.85
CA THR A 398 -22.85 11.23 11.71
C THR A 398 -22.07 11.45 13.02
N ASP A 399 -22.43 12.48 13.78
CA ASP A 399 -21.79 12.77 15.06
C ASP A 399 -22.20 11.77 16.15
N ASP A 400 -23.40 11.23 16.05
CA ASP A 400 -24.01 10.31 17.03
C ASP A 400 -23.61 8.85 16.79
N ALA A 401 -22.92 8.54 15.67
CA ALA A 401 -22.43 7.20 15.39
C ALA A 401 -21.42 6.75 16.47
N THR A 402 -21.50 5.49 16.89
CA THR A 402 -20.54 4.89 17.85
C THR A 402 -19.39 4.21 17.13
N LEU A 403 -19.60 3.77 15.89
CA LEU A 403 -18.56 3.36 14.95
C LEU A 403 -18.44 4.43 13.85
N HIS A 404 -17.32 5.10 13.78
CA HIS A 404 -17.13 6.17 12.79
C HIS A 404 -16.51 5.68 11.50
N ALA A 405 -16.79 6.38 10.40
CA ALA A 405 -16.13 6.16 9.11
C ALA A 405 -15.41 7.43 8.64
N TYR A 406 -14.23 7.22 8.02
CA TYR A 406 -13.34 8.30 7.57
C TYR A 406 -12.80 8.04 6.18
N VAL A 407 -12.45 9.10 5.47
CA VAL A 407 -11.59 9.05 4.29
C VAL A 407 -10.24 9.63 4.68
N ILE A 408 -9.17 8.90 4.35
CA ILE A 408 -7.79 9.36 4.50
C ILE A 408 -7.06 9.09 3.20
N PRO A 409 -6.80 10.13 2.37
CA PRO A 409 -6.01 9.98 1.15
C PRO A 409 -4.61 9.47 1.46
N VAL A 410 -4.26 8.33 0.85
CA VAL A 410 -3.03 7.61 1.18
C VAL A 410 -1.81 8.24 0.51
N ASN A 411 -0.76 8.48 1.28
CA ASN A 411 0.55 8.89 0.79
C ASN A 411 1.66 7.94 1.30
N GLU A 412 1.85 6.82 0.61
CA GLU A 412 2.90 5.84 0.92
C GLU A 412 4.30 6.46 0.90
N ALA A 413 4.53 7.44 0.01
CA ALA A 413 5.84 8.06 -0.13
C ALA A 413 6.27 8.81 1.14
N THR A 414 5.33 9.35 1.90
CA THR A 414 5.58 9.94 3.21
C THR A 414 6.16 8.90 4.18
N ILE A 415 5.57 7.71 4.25
CA ILE A 415 6.06 6.62 5.12
C ILE A 415 7.46 6.19 4.68
N ILE A 416 7.68 5.99 3.38
CA ILE A 416 8.99 5.58 2.85
C ILE A 416 10.06 6.65 3.14
N ALA A 417 9.74 7.94 2.95
CA ALA A 417 10.68 9.02 3.24
C ALA A 417 11.06 9.07 4.73
N ARG A 418 10.07 8.96 5.63
CA ARG A 418 10.30 8.90 7.09
C ARG A 418 11.13 7.70 7.49
N ASP A 419 10.81 6.54 6.96
CA ASP A 419 11.54 5.30 7.23
C ASP A 419 12.98 5.38 6.72
N THR A 420 13.20 5.99 5.55
CA THR A 420 14.53 6.25 5.00
C THR A 420 15.36 7.10 5.98
N VAL A 421 14.79 8.22 6.45
CA VAL A 421 15.48 9.10 7.41
C VAL A 421 15.76 8.39 8.74
N ARG A 422 14.79 7.64 9.27
CA ARG A 422 14.97 6.87 10.52
C ARG A 422 16.06 5.81 10.39
N CYS A 423 16.06 5.04 9.30
CA CYS A 423 17.04 4.00 9.03
C CYS A 423 18.46 4.57 9.00
N LEU A 424 18.69 5.68 8.29
CA LEU A 424 20.00 6.31 8.20
C LEU A 424 20.51 6.86 9.53
N ARG A 425 19.61 7.46 10.34
CA ARG A 425 19.99 7.98 11.65
C ARG A 425 20.36 6.90 12.67
N HIS A 426 19.73 5.73 12.58
CA HIS A 426 20.08 4.59 13.44
C HIS A 426 21.47 4.03 13.08
N ASN A 427 21.79 3.97 11.78
CA ASN A 427 23.10 3.48 11.31
C ASN A 427 24.26 4.45 11.55
N HIS A 428 24.01 5.75 11.78
CA HIS A 428 25.05 6.72 12.17
C HIS A 428 25.35 6.76 13.68
N LYS A 429 24.61 6.02 14.52
CA LYS A 429 24.80 5.97 15.98
C LYS A 429 25.50 4.68 16.46
N GLY A 430 25.85 3.78 15.58
CA GLY A 430 26.67 2.59 15.80
C GLY A 430 28.02 2.75 15.14
#